data_bbd896512793a6d94ce434ab2fd22026
#
_entry.id   bbd896512793a6d94ce434ab2fd22026
#
_cell.length_a   1.000
_cell.length_b   1.000
_cell.length_c   1.000
_cell.angle_alpha   90.00
_cell.angle_beta   90.00
_cell.angle_gamma   90.00
#
_symmetry.space_group_name_H-M   'P 1'
#
loop_
_entity.id
_entity.type
_entity.pdbx_description
1 polymer ?
#
loop_
_entity_poly.entity_id
_entity_poly.type
_entity_poly.pdbx_seq_one_letter_code
_entity_poly.pdbx_strand_id
1 'polypeptide(L)'
;LHLYYGKKAEGCMDYLLTYYDRGFSGNPYDAGTDRTYSMDSLPQELSCYGNGDFRSASLMLENGDGSMSCDMRYKNYTIRDGKYSLPGLPAVYADNDEAQTLEIVLEDPATGVEAMLLYGVLPELDIITRSVYVRNQSSEKIYVNKVMSAELDFLYGDYDLLTFYGRHAMERNLQRVPVAHGSQMIGSVRGTSSHQYNPMMILAEKDTTEDNGGCYAMSFVYSGNFQGEVLKDQYNQTRMLLGVQEECFRYPLEAGETFYAPEVILSYTDQGMNRLSQNLHSCIRHHICRGKYKTEVRPVLVNSWEAAYFDFTGETLYNLAKEAKSLGIDMLVLDDGWFGKRDDDNSGLGDWYVNEKKLGETLGGLVKRVNDLGVKFGIWIEPEMISEDSDLYR
;
A
#
# COMPACT_ATOMS: atom_id res chain seq x y z
N LEU A 1 12.10 -1.19 -20.73
CA LEU A 1 12.92 -2.03 -19.86
C LEU A 1 13.29 -1.29 -18.59
N HIS A 2 13.31 -2.00 -17.48
CA HIS A 2 13.84 -1.56 -16.20
C HIS A 2 15.32 -1.99 -16.13
N LEU A 3 16.24 -1.06 -16.00
CA LEU A 3 17.66 -1.40 -16.03
C LEU A 3 18.26 -1.53 -14.64
N TYR A 4 17.91 -0.62 -13.73
CA TYR A 4 18.52 -0.58 -12.40
C TYR A 4 17.72 0.27 -11.43
N TYR A 5 17.60 -0.21 -10.20
CA TYR A 5 17.15 0.55 -9.04
C TYR A 5 18.08 0.24 -7.86
N GLY A 6 18.64 1.26 -7.22
CA GLY A 6 19.57 1.10 -6.12
C GLY A 6 20.44 2.33 -5.91
N LYS A 7 21.65 2.13 -5.34
CA LYS A 7 22.62 3.19 -5.10
C LYS A 7 23.02 3.87 -6.42
N LYS A 8 23.08 5.20 -6.42
CA LYS A 8 23.57 5.94 -7.59
C LYS A 8 24.95 5.40 -8.02
N ALA A 9 24.98 4.85 -9.21
CA ALA A 9 26.22 4.33 -9.77
C ALA A 9 27.07 5.47 -10.36
N GLU A 10 28.39 5.33 -10.24
CA GLU A 10 29.37 6.19 -10.91
C GLU A 10 29.98 5.41 -12.09
N GLY A 11 30.12 6.08 -13.24
CA GLY A 11 30.70 5.48 -14.42
C GLY A 11 29.71 4.86 -15.39
N CYS A 12 30.21 3.95 -16.25
CA CYS A 12 29.41 3.29 -17.27
C CYS A 12 28.59 2.13 -16.67
N MET A 13 27.31 2.07 -17.04
CA MET A 13 26.39 1.00 -16.62
C MET A 13 26.18 -0.06 -17.71
N ASP A 14 26.99 -0.11 -18.74
CA ASP A 14 26.86 -1.05 -19.87
C ASP A 14 26.87 -2.52 -19.41
N TYR A 15 27.49 -2.82 -18.27
CA TYR A 15 27.49 -4.17 -17.68
C TYR A 15 26.08 -4.67 -17.33
N LEU A 16 25.12 -3.79 -17.09
CA LEU A 16 23.73 -4.18 -16.83
C LEU A 16 23.03 -4.71 -18.07
N LEU A 17 23.56 -4.39 -19.26
CA LEU A 17 23.10 -4.88 -20.54
C LEU A 17 23.91 -6.08 -21.01
N THR A 18 24.87 -6.54 -20.20
CA THR A 18 25.71 -7.69 -20.58
C THR A 18 24.84 -8.91 -20.78
N TYR A 19 24.92 -9.45 -21.98
CA TYR A 19 24.25 -10.66 -22.39
C TYR A 19 24.81 -11.87 -21.64
N TYR A 20 23.93 -12.71 -21.14
CA TYR A 20 24.29 -14.05 -20.67
C TYR A 20 23.81 -15.11 -21.64
N ASP A 21 24.57 -16.16 -21.74
CA ASP A 21 24.05 -17.41 -22.27
C ASP A 21 23.06 -17.99 -21.25
N ARG A 22 21.78 -17.79 -21.51
CA ARG A 22 20.67 -18.35 -20.72
C ARG A 22 20.15 -19.65 -21.31
N GLY A 23 20.84 -20.17 -22.30
CA GLY A 23 20.44 -21.35 -23.04
C GLY A 23 19.28 -21.07 -24.00
N PHE A 24 18.68 -22.11 -24.51
CA PHE A 24 17.53 -22.03 -25.41
C PHE A 24 16.25 -21.84 -24.60
N SER A 25 15.55 -20.71 -24.79
CA SER A 25 14.34 -20.38 -24.01
C SER A 25 13.13 -21.26 -24.38
N GLY A 26 13.06 -21.69 -25.63
CA GLY A 26 11.89 -22.40 -26.15
C GLY A 26 10.65 -21.53 -26.38
N ASN A 27 10.72 -20.25 -26.04
CA ASN A 27 9.60 -19.33 -26.18
C ASN A 27 9.55 -18.68 -27.57
N PRO A 28 8.39 -18.25 -28.04
CA PRO A 28 8.28 -17.39 -29.20
C PRO A 28 9.09 -16.10 -28.99
N TYR A 29 9.82 -15.66 -30.01
CA TYR A 29 10.64 -14.45 -29.93
C TYR A 29 10.67 -13.74 -31.29
N ASP A 30 10.90 -12.46 -31.24
CA ASP A 30 10.95 -11.56 -32.39
C ASP A 30 12.37 -11.01 -32.61
N ALA A 31 13.38 -11.81 -32.36
CA ALA A 31 14.79 -11.43 -32.46
C ALA A 31 15.53 -12.09 -33.63
N GLY A 32 14.84 -12.48 -34.69
CA GLY A 32 15.41 -13.09 -35.89
C GLY A 32 16.05 -14.44 -35.61
N THR A 33 17.38 -14.53 -35.62
CA THR A 33 18.11 -15.78 -35.41
C THR A 33 18.55 -16.04 -33.97
N ASP A 34 18.38 -15.06 -33.08
CA ASP A 34 18.75 -15.21 -31.67
C ASP A 34 17.71 -16.02 -30.89
N ARG A 35 17.98 -17.30 -30.70
CA ARG A 35 17.11 -18.22 -29.98
C ARG A 35 17.23 -18.13 -28.45
N THR A 36 18.12 -17.31 -27.96
CA THR A 36 18.27 -17.07 -26.52
C THR A 36 17.47 -15.86 -26.06
N TYR A 37 17.02 -15.01 -26.99
CA TYR A 37 16.14 -13.88 -26.70
C TYR A 37 14.75 -14.35 -26.31
N SER A 38 14.22 -13.79 -25.22
CA SER A 38 12.84 -13.98 -24.76
C SER A 38 12.46 -12.80 -23.90
N MET A 39 11.18 -12.40 -23.93
CA MET A 39 10.66 -11.31 -23.09
C MET A 39 10.79 -11.62 -21.60
N ASP A 40 10.66 -12.89 -21.21
CA ASP A 40 10.82 -13.34 -19.83
C ASP A 40 12.27 -13.33 -19.32
N SER A 41 13.24 -13.07 -20.20
CA SER A 41 14.64 -12.87 -19.81
C SER A 41 15.03 -11.38 -19.64
N LEU A 42 14.12 -10.46 -19.96
CA LEU A 42 14.37 -9.04 -19.90
C LEU A 42 13.71 -8.41 -18.66
N PRO A 43 14.37 -7.46 -18.00
CA PRO A 43 13.74 -6.70 -16.92
C PRO A 43 12.68 -5.74 -17.49
N GLN A 44 11.50 -5.77 -16.90
CA GLN A 44 10.36 -4.97 -17.35
C GLN A 44 10.15 -3.78 -16.42
N GLU A 45 9.64 -2.68 -16.96
CA GLU A 45 9.18 -1.53 -16.19
C GLU A 45 7.68 -1.63 -15.88
N LEU A 46 6.93 -2.26 -16.76
CA LEU A 46 5.55 -2.68 -16.61
C LEU A 46 5.37 -3.95 -17.43
N SER A 47 5.36 -5.09 -16.78
CA SER A 47 5.14 -6.37 -17.44
C SER A 47 3.67 -6.55 -17.79
N CYS A 48 3.40 -7.03 -19.01
CA CYS A 48 2.05 -7.21 -19.52
C CYS A 48 1.79 -8.70 -19.79
N TYR A 49 0.55 -9.12 -19.53
CA TYR A 49 0.12 -10.46 -19.88
C TYR A 49 -0.05 -10.60 -21.40
N GLY A 50 0.39 -11.71 -21.95
CA GLY A 50 0.15 -12.10 -23.35
C GLY A 50 1.17 -11.58 -24.37
N ASN A 51 2.25 -10.91 -23.94
CA ASN A 51 3.29 -10.38 -24.82
C ASN A 51 4.56 -11.24 -24.91
N GLY A 52 4.55 -12.44 -24.32
CA GLY A 52 5.70 -13.37 -24.32
C GLY A 52 6.57 -13.30 -23.06
N ASP A 53 6.25 -12.48 -22.07
CA ASP A 53 6.74 -12.59 -20.70
C ASP A 53 5.81 -13.54 -19.93
N PHE A 54 6.31 -14.70 -19.50
CA PHE A 54 5.53 -15.73 -18.80
C PHE A 54 5.69 -15.67 -17.28
N ARG A 55 6.42 -14.69 -16.77
CA ARG A 55 6.46 -14.40 -15.33
C ARG A 55 5.16 -13.74 -14.90
N SER A 56 4.96 -13.58 -13.60
CA SER A 56 3.81 -12.86 -13.06
C SER A 56 3.76 -11.44 -13.61
N ALA A 57 2.66 -11.09 -14.30
CA ALA A 57 2.50 -9.78 -14.94
C ALA A 57 2.04 -8.72 -13.94
N SER A 58 2.45 -7.45 -14.18
CA SER A 58 1.92 -6.27 -13.49
C SER A 58 0.58 -5.82 -14.03
N LEU A 59 0.33 -6.01 -15.31
CA LEU A 59 -0.89 -5.56 -15.97
C LEU A 59 -1.56 -6.70 -16.72
N MET A 60 -2.83 -6.92 -16.44
CA MET A 60 -3.70 -7.84 -17.18
C MET A 60 -4.98 -7.14 -17.55
N LEU A 61 -5.24 -7.01 -18.85
CA LEU A 61 -6.44 -6.41 -19.41
C LEU A 61 -7.25 -7.46 -20.15
N GLU A 62 -8.58 -7.31 -20.12
CA GLU A 62 -9.51 -8.03 -20.99
C GLU A 62 -10.09 -6.99 -21.95
N ASN A 63 -9.75 -7.13 -23.22
CA ASN A 63 -10.19 -6.23 -24.29
C ASN A 63 -11.67 -6.46 -24.62
N GLY A 64 -12.28 -5.56 -25.40
CA GLY A 64 -13.70 -5.64 -25.76
C GLY A 64 -14.08 -6.93 -26.52
N ASP A 65 -13.14 -7.51 -27.24
CA ASP A 65 -13.31 -8.81 -27.95
C ASP A 65 -13.06 -10.04 -27.05
N GLY A 66 -12.74 -9.84 -25.76
CA GLY A 66 -12.44 -10.89 -24.79
C GLY A 66 -11.00 -11.40 -24.85
N SER A 67 -10.13 -10.87 -25.71
CA SER A 67 -8.71 -11.19 -25.68
C SER A 67 -8.03 -10.59 -24.46
N MET A 68 -6.98 -11.26 -23.95
CA MET A 68 -6.26 -10.82 -22.75
C MET A 68 -4.82 -10.40 -23.02
N SER A 69 -4.45 -10.20 -24.29
CA SER A 69 -3.11 -9.75 -24.65
C SER A 69 -2.99 -8.23 -24.56
N CYS A 70 -1.84 -7.76 -24.14
CA CYS A 70 -1.51 -6.34 -24.01
C CYS A 70 -0.01 -6.14 -24.32
N ASP A 71 0.30 -5.22 -25.24
CA ASP A 71 1.68 -4.90 -25.66
C ASP A 71 1.96 -3.40 -25.48
N MET A 72 2.25 -3.00 -24.25
CA MET A 72 2.49 -1.60 -23.89
C MET A 72 3.86 -1.12 -24.39
N ARG A 73 3.84 -0.18 -25.34
CA ARG A 73 5.02 0.44 -25.93
C ARG A 73 5.19 1.88 -25.46
N TYR A 74 6.44 2.30 -25.30
CA TYR A 74 6.75 3.68 -24.92
C TYR A 74 6.21 4.67 -25.97
N LYS A 75 5.52 5.71 -25.48
CA LYS A 75 4.97 6.80 -26.29
C LYS A 75 5.70 8.12 -26.04
N ASN A 76 5.68 8.60 -24.82
CA ASN A 76 6.37 9.83 -24.42
C ASN A 76 6.60 9.88 -22.90
N TYR A 77 7.28 10.93 -22.43
CA TYR A 77 7.40 11.25 -21.01
C TYR A 77 7.36 12.75 -20.77
N THR A 78 7.04 13.11 -19.53
CA THR A 78 7.16 14.48 -19.02
C THR A 78 7.82 14.48 -17.64
N ILE A 79 8.57 15.55 -17.35
CA ILE A 79 9.12 15.83 -16.02
C ILE A 79 8.60 17.19 -15.58
N ARG A 80 8.18 17.28 -14.31
CA ARG A 80 7.69 18.51 -13.72
C ARG A 80 8.09 18.62 -12.25
N ASP A 81 8.18 19.83 -11.75
CA ASP A 81 8.39 20.07 -10.32
C ASP A 81 7.12 19.72 -9.53
N GLY A 82 7.33 19.35 -8.28
CA GLY A 82 6.29 18.93 -7.37
C GLY A 82 5.89 17.45 -7.50
N LYS A 83 5.20 16.99 -6.48
CA LYS A 83 4.67 15.62 -6.39
C LYS A 83 3.30 15.50 -7.08
N TYR A 84 3.06 14.44 -7.84
CA TYR A 84 1.73 14.12 -8.36
C TYR A 84 0.74 13.80 -7.22
N SER A 85 -0.53 13.98 -7.48
CA SER A 85 -1.64 13.55 -6.62
C SER A 85 -2.47 12.47 -7.31
N LEU A 86 -3.17 11.66 -6.53
CA LEU A 86 -4.06 10.61 -7.02
C LEU A 86 -5.52 10.99 -6.75
N PRO A 87 -6.39 11.08 -7.77
CA PRO A 87 -7.80 11.37 -7.57
C PRO A 87 -8.49 10.33 -6.68
N GLY A 88 -9.04 10.76 -5.55
CA GLY A 88 -9.80 9.89 -4.65
C GLY A 88 -8.99 8.87 -3.84
N LEU A 89 -7.67 8.87 -3.95
CA LEU A 89 -6.78 7.94 -3.26
C LEU A 89 -5.79 8.68 -2.35
N PRO A 90 -5.33 8.06 -1.26
CA PRO A 90 -4.23 8.59 -0.47
C PRO A 90 -2.93 8.55 -1.29
N ALA A 91 -2.09 9.57 -1.08
CA ALA A 91 -0.78 9.65 -1.69
C ALA A 91 0.19 10.42 -0.78
N VAL A 92 1.47 10.16 -0.95
CA VAL A 92 2.56 11.00 -0.45
C VAL A 92 2.39 12.39 -1.06
N TYR A 93 2.49 13.43 -0.25
CA TYR A 93 2.47 14.82 -0.71
C TYR A 93 3.82 15.49 -0.43
N ALA A 94 4.19 16.45 -1.25
CA ALA A 94 5.38 17.28 -1.08
C ALA A 94 5.15 18.64 -1.74
N ASP A 95 5.87 19.64 -1.26
CA ASP A 95 5.89 20.95 -1.89
C ASP A 95 6.69 20.91 -3.21
N ASN A 96 6.55 21.95 -4.04
CA ASN A 96 7.12 21.94 -5.40
C ASN A 96 8.66 21.88 -5.43
N ASP A 97 9.31 22.35 -4.38
CA ASP A 97 10.77 22.33 -4.22
C ASP A 97 11.31 21.07 -3.52
N GLU A 98 10.43 20.25 -2.96
CA GLU A 98 10.80 19.03 -2.24
C GLU A 98 10.81 17.78 -3.15
N ALA A 99 10.09 17.82 -4.28
CA ALA A 99 9.91 16.67 -5.14
C ALA A 99 9.85 17.03 -6.63
N GLN A 100 10.11 16.03 -7.45
CA GLN A 100 9.83 16.05 -8.90
C GLN A 100 8.97 14.86 -9.29
N THR A 101 8.17 15.06 -10.34
CA THR A 101 7.36 14.00 -10.94
C THR A 101 7.87 13.68 -12.33
N LEU A 102 8.18 12.39 -12.58
CA LEU A 102 8.33 11.82 -13.92
C LEU A 102 7.04 11.06 -14.24
N GLU A 103 6.47 11.35 -15.42
CA GLU A 103 5.35 10.63 -16.01
C GLU A 103 5.79 9.99 -17.31
N ILE A 104 5.62 8.68 -17.46
CA ILE A 104 5.92 7.93 -18.67
C ILE A 104 4.60 7.41 -19.23
N VAL A 105 4.30 7.72 -20.47
CA VAL A 105 3.11 7.20 -21.17
C VAL A 105 3.50 6.03 -22.05
N LEU A 106 2.83 4.93 -21.85
CA LEU A 106 2.87 3.73 -22.68
C LEU A 106 1.52 3.59 -23.40
N GLU A 107 1.53 3.00 -24.58
CA GLU A 107 0.33 2.74 -25.38
C GLU A 107 0.39 1.35 -25.98
N ASP A 108 -0.73 0.63 -25.94
CA ASP A 108 -0.91 -0.55 -26.79
C ASP A 108 -1.41 -0.08 -28.16
N PRO A 109 -0.60 -0.20 -29.23
CA PRO A 109 -0.95 0.32 -30.53
C PRO A 109 -2.10 -0.45 -31.22
N ALA A 110 -2.42 -1.66 -30.74
CA ALA A 110 -3.50 -2.47 -31.31
C ALA A 110 -4.86 -2.05 -30.76
N THR A 111 -4.94 -1.71 -29.47
CA THR A 111 -6.20 -1.40 -28.77
C THR A 111 -6.38 0.09 -28.50
N GLY A 112 -5.29 0.85 -28.46
CA GLY A 112 -5.29 2.26 -28.05
C GLY A 112 -5.36 2.47 -26.53
N VAL A 113 -5.29 1.40 -25.72
CA VAL A 113 -5.22 1.54 -24.25
C VAL A 113 -3.90 2.15 -23.86
N GLU A 114 -3.92 3.13 -22.94
CA GLU A 114 -2.73 3.78 -22.41
C GLU A 114 -2.47 3.36 -20.95
N ALA A 115 -1.20 3.17 -20.62
CA ALA A 115 -0.75 3.07 -19.24
C ALA A 115 0.20 4.24 -18.94
N MET A 116 -0.06 4.97 -17.85
CA MET A 116 0.79 6.07 -17.39
C MET A 116 1.49 5.66 -16.11
N LEU A 117 2.82 5.64 -16.15
CA LEU A 117 3.66 5.32 -15.00
C LEU A 117 4.07 6.63 -14.33
N LEU A 118 3.70 6.80 -13.08
CA LEU A 118 4.01 7.98 -12.29
C LEU A 118 5.13 7.68 -11.29
N TYR A 119 6.13 8.52 -11.27
CA TYR A 119 7.22 8.48 -10.30
C TYR A 119 7.31 9.83 -9.60
N GLY A 120 7.19 9.84 -8.29
CA GLY A 120 7.48 11.00 -7.46
C GLY A 120 8.82 10.79 -6.76
N VAL A 121 9.78 11.65 -7.05
CA VAL A 121 11.13 11.55 -6.50
C VAL A 121 11.30 12.55 -5.36
N LEU A 122 11.63 12.08 -4.16
CA LEU A 122 11.92 12.87 -2.96
C LEU A 122 13.39 12.63 -2.59
N PRO A 123 14.32 13.40 -3.18
CA PRO A 123 15.76 13.08 -3.11
C PRO A 123 16.34 13.16 -1.70
N GLU A 124 15.86 14.09 -0.86
CA GLU A 124 16.36 14.25 0.52
C GLU A 124 16.01 13.07 1.44
N LEU A 125 15.08 12.21 1.02
CA LEU A 125 14.61 11.05 1.78
C LEU A 125 15.03 9.71 1.19
N ASP A 126 15.72 9.68 0.04
CA ASP A 126 15.95 8.46 -0.74
C ASP A 126 14.65 7.70 -1.03
N ILE A 127 13.59 8.43 -1.35
CA ILE A 127 12.26 7.88 -1.63
C ILE A 127 11.87 8.13 -3.08
N ILE A 128 11.36 7.07 -3.72
CA ILE A 128 10.62 7.16 -4.98
C ILE A 128 9.22 6.62 -4.73
N THR A 129 8.18 7.37 -5.12
CA THR A 129 6.83 6.85 -5.12
C THR A 129 6.42 6.42 -6.51
N ARG A 130 5.60 5.38 -6.62
CA ARG A 130 5.12 4.86 -7.89
C ARG A 130 3.61 4.61 -7.87
N SER A 131 2.96 4.94 -8.99
CA SER A 131 1.58 4.58 -9.27
C SER A 131 1.39 4.33 -10.77
N VAL A 132 0.32 3.66 -11.14
CA VAL A 132 -0.04 3.37 -12.54
C VAL A 132 -1.46 3.84 -12.81
N TYR A 133 -1.67 4.55 -13.91
CA TYR A 133 -2.99 4.85 -14.47
C TYR A 133 -3.21 3.99 -15.70
N VAL A 134 -4.40 3.45 -15.83
CA VAL A 134 -4.83 2.76 -17.06
C VAL A 134 -5.98 3.56 -17.64
N ARG A 135 -5.79 4.07 -18.84
CA ARG A 135 -6.80 4.84 -19.57
C ARG A 135 -7.30 4.06 -20.78
N ASN A 136 -8.59 3.90 -20.87
CA ASN A 136 -9.22 3.28 -22.04
C ASN A 136 -9.44 4.32 -23.15
N GLN A 137 -8.55 4.36 -24.11
CA GLN A 137 -8.69 5.21 -25.32
C GLN A 137 -9.31 4.43 -26.49
N SER A 138 -9.70 3.16 -26.28
CA SER A 138 -10.44 2.38 -27.28
C SER A 138 -11.89 2.85 -27.39
N SER A 139 -12.60 2.36 -28.38
CA SER A 139 -14.04 2.62 -28.55
C SER A 139 -14.94 1.65 -27.77
N GLU A 140 -14.37 0.64 -27.12
CA GLU A 140 -15.09 -0.43 -26.47
C GLU A 140 -14.80 -0.44 -24.96
N LYS A 141 -15.71 -1.04 -24.20
CA LYS A 141 -15.49 -1.33 -22.79
C LYS A 141 -14.41 -2.40 -22.64
N ILE A 142 -13.47 -2.17 -21.72
CA ILE A 142 -12.46 -3.15 -21.33
C ILE A 142 -12.59 -3.46 -19.84
N TYR A 143 -11.82 -4.45 -19.36
CA TYR A 143 -11.71 -4.74 -17.94
C TYR A 143 -10.25 -4.78 -17.51
N VAL A 144 -9.96 -4.16 -16.36
CA VAL A 144 -8.69 -4.29 -15.68
C VAL A 144 -8.80 -5.47 -14.71
N ASN A 145 -8.09 -6.57 -15.01
CA ASN A 145 -8.13 -7.79 -14.20
C ASN A 145 -6.97 -7.84 -13.19
N LYS A 146 -5.86 -7.16 -13.50
CA LYS A 146 -4.72 -6.98 -12.60
C LYS A 146 -4.02 -5.67 -12.92
N VAL A 147 -3.62 -4.93 -11.88
CA VAL A 147 -2.73 -3.78 -11.99
C VAL A 147 -1.89 -3.69 -10.72
N MET A 148 -0.59 -3.88 -10.87
CA MET A 148 0.37 -3.64 -9.82
C MET A 148 0.87 -2.20 -9.89
N SER A 149 0.88 -1.53 -8.75
CA SER A 149 1.32 -0.14 -8.66
C SER A 149 2.82 0.01 -8.84
N ALA A 150 3.58 -1.02 -8.45
CA ALA A 150 5.03 -1.08 -8.59
C ALA A 150 5.51 -2.47 -9.00
N GLU A 151 6.52 -2.47 -9.85
CA GLU A 151 7.30 -3.63 -10.29
C GLU A 151 8.78 -3.27 -10.22
N LEU A 152 9.60 -4.17 -9.69
CA LEU A 152 11.05 -4.11 -9.73
C LEU A 152 11.59 -5.46 -10.17
N ASP A 153 12.36 -5.49 -11.26
CA ASP A 153 13.06 -6.65 -11.76
C ASP A 153 14.55 -6.56 -11.45
N PHE A 154 15.08 -7.59 -10.79
CA PHE A 154 16.49 -7.74 -10.46
C PHE A 154 17.08 -8.87 -11.29
N LEU A 155 18.00 -8.53 -12.20
CA LEU A 155 18.70 -9.52 -13.04
C LEU A 155 19.67 -10.39 -12.25
N TYR A 156 20.14 -9.86 -11.11
CA TYR A 156 21.16 -10.46 -10.26
C TYR A 156 20.78 -10.27 -8.80
N GLY A 157 21.43 -11.02 -7.96
CA GLY A 157 21.30 -10.94 -6.51
C GLY A 157 20.70 -12.20 -5.91
N ASP A 158 21.01 -12.43 -4.66
CA ASP A 158 20.39 -13.45 -3.83
C ASP A 158 19.85 -12.77 -2.58
N TYR A 159 18.54 -12.86 -2.40
CA TYR A 159 17.82 -12.06 -1.43
C TYR A 159 17.10 -12.93 -0.40
N ASP A 160 16.86 -12.33 0.76
CA ASP A 160 15.83 -12.73 1.69
C ASP A 160 14.63 -11.80 1.54
N LEU A 161 13.44 -12.38 1.62
CA LEU A 161 12.18 -11.65 1.71
C LEU A 161 11.81 -11.45 3.17
N LEU A 162 11.61 -10.18 3.56
CA LEU A 162 11.09 -9.81 4.87
C LEU A 162 9.65 -9.34 4.72
N THR A 163 8.76 -9.91 5.54
CA THR A 163 7.34 -9.56 5.61
C THR A 163 6.88 -9.45 7.06
N PHE A 164 5.74 -8.81 7.27
CA PHE A 164 5.15 -8.64 8.59
C PHE A 164 3.78 -9.30 8.63
N TYR A 165 3.58 -10.19 9.58
CA TYR A 165 2.34 -10.92 9.76
C TYR A 165 1.83 -10.81 11.19
N GLY A 166 0.58 -11.13 11.42
CA GLY A 166 0.05 -11.13 12.76
C GLY A 166 -1.43 -11.44 12.87
N ARG A 167 -1.90 -11.25 14.07
CA ARG A 167 -3.30 -11.35 14.47
C ARG A 167 -3.56 -10.42 15.65
N HIS A 168 -4.81 -10.30 16.08
CA HIS A 168 -5.17 -9.54 17.28
C HIS A 168 -4.25 -9.90 18.47
N ALA A 169 -3.71 -8.88 19.11
CA ALA A 169 -2.74 -8.95 20.22
C ALA A 169 -1.39 -9.63 19.88
N MET A 170 -1.11 -9.89 18.59
CA MET A 170 0.16 -10.43 18.09
C MET A 170 0.44 -9.88 16.68
N GLU A 171 0.41 -8.56 16.54
CA GLU A 171 0.59 -7.85 15.28
C GLU A 171 2.07 -7.69 14.95
N ARG A 172 2.37 -7.55 13.65
CA ARG A 172 3.67 -7.14 13.10
C ARG A 172 4.84 -8.02 13.50
N ASN A 173 4.63 -9.35 13.52
CA ASN A 173 5.75 -10.27 13.64
C ASN A 173 6.59 -10.22 12.36
N LEU A 174 7.88 -10.02 12.51
CA LEU A 174 8.82 -10.05 11.38
C LEU A 174 9.09 -11.51 10.97
N GLN A 175 8.94 -11.76 9.68
CA GLN A 175 9.39 -12.99 9.04
C GLN A 175 10.49 -12.66 8.03
N ARG A 176 11.61 -13.39 8.06
CA ARG A 176 12.69 -13.33 7.08
C ARG A 176 12.92 -14.72 6.51
N VAL A 177 12.75 -14.88 5.20
CA VAL A 177 12.87 -16.16 4.51
C VAL A 177 13.68 -15.99 3.21
N PRO A 178 14.49 -16.96 2.81
CA PRO A 178 15.17 -16.94 1.51
C PRO A 178 14.16 -16.83 0.36
N VAL A 179 14.45 -16.00 -0.64
CA VAL A 179 13.71 -16.00 -1.90
C VAL A 179 13.99 -17.31 -2.63
N ALA A 180 12.95 -18.10 -2.86
CA ALA A 180 13.00 -19.40 -3.52
C ALA A 180 12.39 -19.33 -4.93
N HIS A 181 12.72 -20.30 -5.79
CA HIS A 181 12.08 -20.42 -7.11
C HIS A 181 10.57 -20.56 -7.00
N GLY A 182 9.84 -19.90 -7.88
CA GLY A 182 8.40 -19.72 -7.83
C GLY A 182 8.01 -18.43 -7.09
N SER A 183 6.72 -18.30 -6.77
CA SER A 183 6.16 -17.09 -6.16
C SER A 183 5.99 -17.24 -4.65
N GLN A 184 6.41 -16.21 -3.91
CA GLN A 184 6.13 -16.01 -2.50
C GLN A 184 5.23 -14.79 -2.38
N MET A 185 4.06 -14.94 -1.76
CA MET A 185 2.99 -13.95 -1.78
C MET A 185 2.51 -13.61 -0.38
N ILE A 186 2.14 -12.35 -0.19
CA ILE A 186 1.33 -11.85 0.94
C ILE A 186 0.15 -11.06 0.39
N GLY A 187 -0.92 -10.93 1.16
CA GLY A 187 -2.06 -10.14 0.71
C GLY A 187 -3.25 -10.19 1.65
N SER A 188 -4.30 -9.50 1.27
CA SER A 188 -5.58 -9.50 1.96
C SER A 188 -6.74 -9.44 0.97
N VAL A 189 -7.78 -10.21 1.25
CA VAL A 189 -9.10 -10.19 0.59
C VAL A 189 -10.21 -9.83 1.58
N ARG A 190 -9.85 -9.21 2.72
CA ARG A 190 -10.78 -8.91 3.84
C ARG A 190 -11.55 -7.59 3.66
N GLY A 191 -11.36 -6.85 2.55
CA GLY A 191 -11.85 -5.49 2.39
C GLY A 191 -10.91 -4.44 2.99
N THR A 192 -9.98 -4.86 3.85
CA THR A 192 -8.92 -4.04 4.44
C THR A 192 -7.56 -4.70 4.24
N SER A 193 -6.46 -3.94 4.38
CA SER A 193 -5.11 -4.51 4.39
C SER A 193 -4.87 -5.43 5.60
N SER A 194 -5.62 -5.26 6.68
CA SER A 194 -5.67 -6.05 7.91
C SER A 194 -4.35 -6.19 8.68
N HIS A 195 -4.43 -6.76 9.89
CA HIS A 195 -3.25 -7.10 10.71
C HIS A 195 -2.67 -8.48 10.37
N GLN A 196 -3.34 -9.26 9.49
CA GLN A 196 -2.85 -10.57 9.06
C GLN A 196 -1.54 -10.45 8.29
N TYR A 197 -1.46 -9.50 7.34
CA TYR A 197 -0.24 -9.09 6.66
C TYR A 197 -0.21 -7.58 6.51
N ASN A 198 0.92 -6.95 6.87
CA ASN A 198 1.10 -5.54 6.56
C ASN A 198 1.41 -5.37 5.06
N PRO A 199 0.91 -4.31 4.41
CA PRO A 199 1.09 -4.08 2.98
C PRO A 199 2.50 -3.53 2.68
N MET A 200 3.51 -4.29 3.06
CA MET A 200 4.92 -3.94 2.93
C MET A 200 5.77 -5.19 2.75
N MET A 201 6.76 -5.10 1.88
CA MET A 201 7.77 -6.13 1.65
C MET A 201 9.15 -5.50 1.57
N ILE A 202 10.16 -6.25 2.03
CA ILE A 202 11.57 -5.85 1.90
C ILE A 202 12.34 -7.02 1.27
N LEU A 203 13.09 -6.75 0.21
CA LEU A 203 14.16 -7.62 -0.26
C LEU A 203 15.47 -7.17 0.37
N ALA A 204 16.12 -8.03 1.12
CA ALA A 204 17.40 -7.78 1.75
C ALA A 204 18.47 -8.72 1.18
N GLU A 205 19.67 -8.21 0.95
CA GLU A 205 20.82 -9.05 0.65
C GLU A 205 21.07 -10.01 1.83
N LYS A 206 21.71 -11.15 1.58
CA LYS A 206 21.82 -12.24 2.57
C LYS A 206 22.47 -11.83 3.88
N ASP A 207 23.44 -10.96 3.82
CA ASP A 207 24.21 -10.46 4.94
C ASP A 207 23.72 -9.13 5.51
N THR A 208 22.58 -8.63 5.02
CA THR A 208 21.98 -7.41 5.55
C THR A 208 21.54 -7.60 6.99
N THR A 209 21.97 -6.64 7.83
CA THR A 209 21.66 -6.52 9.25
C THR A 209 20.86 -5.23 9.52
N GLU A 210 20.68 -4.89 10.78
CA GLU A 210 20.09 -3.61 11.18
C GLU A 210 20.93 -2.40 10.73
N ASP A 211 22.27 -2.53 10.74
CA ASP A 211 23.20 -1.41 10.55
C ASP A 211 24.08 -1.53 9.28
N ASN A 212 23.91 -2.56 8.47
CA ASN A 212 24.72 -2.79 7.28
C ASN A 212 24.01 -3.65 6.25
N GLY A 213 24.35 -3.45 4.97
CA GLY A 213 23.91 -4.25 3.82
C GLY A 213 22.76 -3.61 3.04
N GLY A 214 22.57 -4.07 1.82
CA GLY A 214 21.58 -3.58 0.86
C GLY A 214 20.18 -4.10 1.14
N CYS A 215 19.20 -3.20 1.11
CA CYS A 215 17.79 -3.59 1.18
C CYS A 215 16.89 -2.66 0.38
N TYR A 216 15.85 -3.25 -0.20
CA TYR A 216 14.85 -2.63 -1.08
C TYR A 216 13.47 -2.81 -0.45
N ALA A 217 12.73 -1.74 -0.24
CA ALA A 217 11.39 -1.81 0.31
C ALA A 217 10.33 -1.33 -0.67
N MET A 218 9.19 -2.00 -0.64
CA MET A 218 7.91 -1.52 -1.18
C MET A 218 6.91 -1.41 -0.04
N SER A 219 6.31 -0.22 0.13
CA SER A 219 5.25 0.04 1.10
C SER A 219 4.03 0.65 0.41
N PHE A 220 2.87 0.03 0.58
CA PHE A 220 1.63 0.39 -0.12
C PHE A 220 0.86 1.47 0.63
N VAL A 221 0.54 2.57 -0.04
CA VAL A 221 -0.25 3.67 0.54
C VAL A 221 -1.73 3.43 0.24
N TYR A 222 -2.24 2.34 0.80
CA TYR A 222 -3.62 1.91 0.61
C TYR A 222 -4.06 1.01 1.76
N SER A 223 -5.31 1.11 2.19
CA SER A 223 -5.86 0.34 3.30
C SER A 223 -6.84 -0.77 2.88
N GLY A 224 -7.07 -0.95 1.59
CA GLY A 224 -7.95 -1.99 1.05
C GLY A 224 -7.23 -3.32 0.78
N ASN A 225 -7.85 -4.16 -0.04
CA ASN A 225 -7.28 -5.43 -0.48
C ASN A 225 -6.00 -5.20 -1.28
N PHE A 226 -4.95 -5.92 -0.94
CA PHE A 226 -3.65 -5.80 -1.60
C PHE A 226 -3.01 -7.15 -1.86
N GLN A 227 -2.06 -7.17 -2.77
CA GLN A 227 -1.19 -8.30 -3.05
C GLN A 227 0.24 -7.80 -3.21
N GLY A 228 1.15 -8.46 -2.50
CA GLY A 228 2.58 -8.36 -2.72
C GLY A 228 3.13 -9.72 -3.15
N GLU A 229 4.00 -9.74 -4.14
CA GLU A 229 4.58 -10.95 -4.70
C GLU A 229 6.07 -10.78 -4.94
N VAL A 230 6.84 -11.81 -4.60
CA VAL A 230 8.24 -11.97 -5.02
C VAL A 230 8.37 -13.27 -5.77
N LEU A 231 8.73 -13.19 -7.04
CA LEU A 231 8.94 -14.31 -7.94
C LEU A 231 10.44 -14.47 -8.22
N LYS A 232 11.00 -15.67 -8.02
CA LYS A 232 12.31 -16.05 -8.57
C LYS A 232 12.11 -17.00 -9.73
N ASP A 233 12.56 -16.59 -10.93
CA ASP A 233 12.37 -17.34 -12.16
C ASP A 233 13.45 -18.42 -12.41
N GLN A 234 13.33 -19.14 -13.54
CA GLN A 234 14.26 -20.20 -13.96
C GLN A 234 15.67 -19.68 -14.26
N TYR A 235 15.85 -18.38 -14.47
CA TYR A 235 17.13 -17.73 -14.74
C TYR A 235 17.75 -17.10 -13.48
N ASN A 236 17.20 -17.38 -12.29
CA ASN A 236 17.56 -16.78 -11.01
C ASN A 236 17.33 -15.24 -10.93
N GLN A 237 16.52 -14.70 -11.82
CA GLN A 237 16.07 -13.31 -11.73
C GLN A 237 14.97 -13.20 -10.68
N THR A 238 14.91 -12.05 -10.02
CA THR A 238 13.88 -11.80 -9.00
C THR A 238 12.98 -10.65 -9.46
N ARG A 239 11.66 -10.88 -9.45
CA ARG A 239 10.65 -9.85 -9.68
C ARG A 239 9.91 -9.58 -8.38
N MET A 240 9.75 -8.32 -8.03
CA MET A 240 9.00 -7.86 -6.85
C MET A 240 7.84 -6.99 -7.32
N LEU A 241 6.63 -7.33 -6.89
CA LEU A 241 5.37 -6.69 -7.28
C LEU A 241 4.57 -6.28 -6.05
N LEU A 242 3.93 -5.10 -6.08
CA LEU A 242 2.99 -4.66 -5.04
C LEU A 242 1.86 -3.83 -5.65
N GLY A 243 0.62 -4.19 -5.33
CA GLY A 243 -0.55 -3.50 -5.84
C GLY A 243 -1.86 -4.00 -5.27
N VAL A 244 -2.96 -3.72 -5.97
CA VAL A 244 -4.30 -4.19 -5.60
C VAL A 244 -4.38 -5.71 -5.76
N GLN A 245 -5.08 -6.38 -4.84
CA GLN A 245 -5.34 -7.81 -4.90
C GLN A 245 -6.09 -8.17 -6.19
N GLU A 246 -5.57 -9.15 -6.94
CA GLU A 246 -6.19 -9.60 -8.21
C GLU A 246 -7.34 -10.58 -8.01
N GLU A 247 -7.36 -11.30 -6.89
CA GLU A 247 -8.45 -12.23 -6.60
C GLU A 247 -9.78 -11.50 -6.48
N CYS A 248 -10.77 -11.89 -7.27
CA CYS A 248 -12.06 -11.24 -7.39
C CYS A 248 -12.02 -9.78 -7.90
N PHE A 249 -10.91 -9.34 -8.49
CA PHE A 249 -10.78 -8.02 -9.08
C PHE A 249 -11.02 -8.09 -10.60
N ARG A 250 -12.04 -7.40 -11.06
CA ARG A 250 -12.35 -7.21 -12.48
C ARG A 250 -13.05 -5.86 -12.63
N TYR A 251 -12.26 -4.80 -12.84
CA TYR A 251 -12.75 -3.43 -12.87
C TYR A 251 -13.19 -3.06 -14.29
N PRO A 252 -14.48 -2.73 -14.51
CA PRO A 252 -14.96 -2.29 -15.81
C PRO A 252 -14.47 -0.87 -16.10
N LEU A 253 -13.96 -0.64 -17.31
CA LEU A 253 -13.45 0.65 -17.74
C LEU A 253 -14.08 1.01 -19.09
N GLU A 254 -15.02 1.95 -19.07
CA GLU A 254 -15.69 2.42 -20.30
C GLU A 254 -14.73 3.24 -21.17
N ALA A 255 -15.10 3.45 -22.43
CA ALA A 255 -14.33 4.28 -23.36
C ALA A 255 -14.13 5.70 -22.78
N GLY A 256 -12.89 6.16 -22.74
CA GLY A 256 -12.49 7.46 -22.18
C GLY A 256 -12.27 7.50 -20.67
N GLU A 257 -12.60 6.43 -19.95
CA GLU A 257 -12.37 6.37 -18.48
C GLU A 257 -10.92 6.04 -18.11
N THR A 258 -10.58 6.36 -16.88
CA THR A 258 -9.25 6.10 -16.31
C THR A 258 -9.36 5.40 -14.97
N PHE A 259 -8.66 4.29 -14.80
CA PHE A 259 -8.44 3.64 -13.52
C PHE A 259 -7.14 4.16 -12.90
N TYR A 260 -7.17 4.47 -11.61
CA TYR A 260 -6.03 4.93 -10.83
C TYR A 260 -5.62 3.86 -9.83
N ALA A 261 -4.42 3.28 -9.99
CA ALA A 261 -3.88 2.37 -8.98
C ALA A 261 -3.37 3.16 -7.76
N PRO A 262 -3.50 2.62 -6.54
CA PRO A 262 -2.93 3.23 -5.35
C PRO A 262 -1.41 3.35 -5.42
N GLU A 263 -0.83 4.19 -4.57
CA GLU A 263 0.60 4.50 -4.57
C GLU A 263 1.42 3.47 -3.79
N VAL A 264 2.63 3.19 -4.28
CA VAL A 264 3.70 2.46 -3.57
C VAL A 264 4.86 3.39 -3.28
N ILE A 265 5.38 3.35 -2.07
CA ILE A 265 6.64 3.98 -1.69
C ILE A 265 7.76 2.97 -1.90
N LEU A 266 8.77 3.36 -2.68
CA LEU A 266 10.01 2.63 -2.90
C LEU A 266 11.13 3.28 -2.12
N SER A 267 11.93 2.50 -1.41
CA SER A 267 13.14 2.97 -0.74
C SER A 267 14.25 1.94 -0.85
N TYR A 268 15.46 2.42 -1.06
CA TYR A 268 16.67 1.61 -1.06
C TYR A 268 17.71 2.21 -0.10
N THR A 269 18.47 1.36 0.55
CA THR A 269 19.69 1.76 1.29
C THR A 269 20.69 0.61 1.31
N ASP A 270 21.99 0.95 1.38
CA ASP A 270 23.08 0.01 1.64
C ASP A 270 23.58 0.08 3.11
N GLN A 271 22.82 0.77 3.97
CA GLN A 271 23.16 1.03 5.37
C GLN A 271 22.27 0.25 6.36
N GLY A 272 21.68 -0.86 5.93
CA GLY A 272 20.89 -1.75 6.75
C GLY A 272 19.46 -1.29 7.02
N MET A 273 18.72 -2.12 7.76
CA MET A 273 17.28 -1.94 7.97
C MET A 273 16.94 -0.74 8.86
N ASN A 274 17.82 -0.33 9.78
CA ASN A 274 17.61 0.88 10.58
C ASN A 274 17.53 2.14 9.70
N ARG A 275 18.41 2.27 8.72
CA ARG A 275 18.39 3.40 7.80
C ARG A 275 17.14 3.38 6.92
N LEU A 276 16.76 2.21 6.40
CA LEU A 276 15.52 2.04 5.66
C LEU A 276 14.31 2.49 6.49
N SER A 277 14.24 2.04 7.73
CA SER A 277 13.19 2.40 8.68
C SER A 277 13.12 3.91 8.91
N GLN A 278 14.26 4.58 9.10
CA GLN A 278 14.35 6.03 9.29
C GLN A 278 13.85 6.80 8.06
N ASN A 279 14.22 6.38 6.85
CA ASN A 279 13.74 6.98 5.61
C ASN A 279 12.22 6.89 5.49
N LEU A 280 11.65 5.70 5.73
CA LEU A 280 10.21 5.48 5.70
C LEU A 280 9.47 6.26 6.81
N HIS A 281 9.99 6.28 8.03
CA HIS A 281 9.41 7.06 9.14
C HIS A 281 9.41 8.56 8.84
N SER A 282 10.48 9.08 8.22
CA SER A 282 10.56 10.48 7.80
C SER A 282 9.53 10.78 6.71
N CYS A 283 9.41 9.91 5.71
CA CYS A 283 8.41 10.03 4.65
C CYS A 283 6.98 10.02 5.24
N ILE A 284 6.65 9.07 6.09
CA ILE A 284 5.33 8.97 6.72
C ILE A 284 5.01 10.22 7.54
N ARG A 285 5.96 10.65 8.39
CA ARG A 285 5.77 11.78 9.28
C ARG A 285 5.57 13.10 8.53
N HIS A 286 6.38 13.36 7.52
CA HIS A 286 6.40 14.66 6.85
C HIS A 286 5.52 14.73 5.62
N HIS A 287 5.25 13.59 4.96
CA HIS A 287 4.62 13.55 3.65
C HIS A 287 3.37 12.65 3.55
N ILE A 288 2.94 12.01 4.67
CA ILE A 288 1.65 11.30 4.75
C ILE A 288 0.81 11.86 5.89
N CYS A 289 1.37 11.98 7.10
CA CYS A 289 0.64 12.52 8.26
C CYS A 289 0.18 13.95 8.00
N ARG A 290 -1.08 14.24 8.38
CA ARG A 290 -1.73 15.54 8.20
C ARG A 290 -2.33 16.05 9.51
N GLY A 291 -2.75 17.30 9.52
CA GLY A 291 -3.40 17.93 10.65
C GLY A 291 -2.44 18.22 11.82
N LYS A 292 -2.98 18.68 12.93
CA LYS A 292 -2.19 19.18 14.08
C LYS A 292 -1.27 18.13 14.68
N TYR A 293 -1.66 16.87 14.69
CA TYR A 293 -0.85 15.77 15.25
C TYR A 293 0.27 15.27 14.32
N LYS A 294 0.52 15.94 13.19
CA LYS A 294 1.77 15.78 12.44
C LYS A 294 2.97 16.20 13.29
N THR A 295 2.83 17.28 14.07
CA THR A 295 3.89 17.90 14.85
C THR A 295 3.62 17.99 16.36
N GLU A 296 2.36 18.00 16.77
CA GLU A 296 1.98 18.05 18.19
C GLU A 296 2.13 16.68 18.86
N VAL A 297 2.51 16.69 20.10
CA VAL A 297 2.53 15.48 20.95
C VAL A 297 1.09 15.01 21.16
N ARG A 298 0.89 13.73 20.98
CA ARG A 298 -0.41 13.09 21.24
C ARG A 298 -0.70 13.07 22.74
N PRO A 299 -1.98 13.27 23.15
CA PRO A 299 -2.34 13.24 24.57
C PRO A 299 -2.13 11.82 25.14
N VAL A 300 -1.72 11.78 26.40
CA VAL A 300 -1.84 10.55 27.20
C VAL A 300 -3.32 10.33 27.44
N LEU A 301 -3.83 9.13 27.14
CA LEU A 301 -5.25 8.83 27.26
C LEU A 301 -5.51 7.68 28.22
N VAL A 302 -6.73 7.72 28.80
CA VAL A 302 -7.38 6.58 29.44
C VAL A 302 -8.61 6.19 28.61
N ASN A 303 -8.77 4.89 28.35
CA ASN A 303 -9.95 4.33 27.71
C ASN A 303 -10.89 3.76 28.81
N SER A 304 -12.19 3.93 28.65
CA SER A 304 -13.18 3.49 29.66
C SER A 304 -13.43 2.00 29.68
N TRP A 305 -13.00 1.22 28.66
CA TRP A 305 -13.36 -0.17 28.50
C TRP A 305 -13.00 -1.02 29.73
N GLU A 306 -11.74 -1.12 30.07
CA GLU A 306 -11.29 -1.94 31.20
C GLU A 306 -11.76 -1.43 32.58
N ALA A 307 -12.21 -0.17 32.65
CA ALA A 307 -12.70 0.41 33.88
C ALA A 307 -14.20 0.15 34.13
N ALA A 308 -14.99 -0.02 33.07
CA ALA A 308 -16.44 -0.03 33.20
C ALA A 308 -17.18 -0.98 32.24
N TYR A 309 -16.51 -1.48 31.17
CA TYR A 309 -17.17 -2.26 30.12
C TYR A 309 -18.49 -1.60 29.67
N PHE A 310 -19.61 -2.32 29.67
CA PHE A 310 -20.92 -1.80 29.31
C PHE A 310 -21.66 -1.12 30.48
N ASP A 311 -21.16 -1.20 31.73
CA ASP A 311 -21.83 -0.67 32.94
C ASP A 311 -21.29 0.73 33.30
N PHE A 312 -21.79 1.75 32.62
CA PHE A 312 -21.41 3.14 32.86
C PHE A 312 -22.58 4.11 32.65
N THR A 313 -22.41 5.28 33.24
CA THR A 313 -23.23 6.48 33.04
C THR A 313 -22.35 7.67 32.72
N GLY A 314 -22.92 8.79 32.29
CA GLY A 314 -22.16 10.03 32.09
C GLY A 314 -21.43 10.48 33.36
N GLU A 315 -22.04 10.26 34.56
CA GLU A 315 -21.41 10.59 35.83
C GLU A 315 -20.21 9.68 36.14
N THR A 316 -20.30 8.37 35.85
CA THR A 316 -19.17 7.43 35.97
C THR A 316 -18.00 7.89 35.14
N LEU A 317 -18.27 8.22 33.87
CA LEU A 317 -17.23 8.68 32.92
C LEU A 317 -16.63 10.03 33.32
N TYR A 318 -17.45 10.96 33.81
CA TYR A 318 -16.95 12.24 34.32
C TYR A 318 -16.02 12.07 35.52
N ASN A 319 -16.36 11.17 36.47
CA ASN A 319 -15.52 10.89 37.61
C ASN A 319 -14.21 10.21 37.18
N LEU A 320 -14.24 9.30 36.20
CA LEU A 320 -13.03 8.72 35.62
C LEU A 320 -12.14 9.80 35.00
N ALA A 321 -12.71 10.74 34.25
CA ALA A 321 -11.98 11.88 33.67
C ALA A 321 -11.34 12.77 34.73
N LYS A 322 -12.04 13.01 35.85
CA LYS A 322 -11.55 13.82 36.97
C LYS A 322 -10.37 13.15 37.67
N GLU A 323 -10.43 11.85 37.93
CA GLU A 323 -9.31 11.12 38.51
C GLU A 323 -8.15 11.06 37.52
N ALA A 324 -8.40 10.76 36.24
CA ALA A 324 -7.39 10.77 35.20
C ALA A 324 -6.64 12.10 35.14
N LYS A 325 -7.36 13.22 35.21
CA LYS A 325 -6.74 14.57 35.25
C LYS A 325 -5.78 14.74 36.41
N SER A 326 -6.15 14.25 37.60
CA SER A 326 -5.30 14.32 38.80
C SER A 326 -3.96 13.57 38.64
N LEU A 327 -3.92 12.58 37.77
CA LEU A 327 -2.77 11.76 37.42
C LEU A 327 -1.97 12.28 36.21
N GLY A 328 -2.39 13.41 35.64
CA GLY A 328 -1.73 13.99 34.45
C GLY A 328 -2.13 13.37 33.11
N ILE A 329 -3.24 12.64 33.07
CA ILE A 329 -3.82 12.12 31.81
C ILE A 329 -4.66 13.20 31.13
N ASP A 330 -4.48 13.37 29.83
CA ASP A 330 -5.01 14.51 29.07
C ASP A 330 -6.27 14.20 28.27
N MET A 331 -6.63 12.91 28.16
CA MET A 331 -7.75 12.49 27.32
C MET A 331 -8.50 11.31 27.93
N LEU A 332 -9.84 11.37 27.92
CA LEU A 332 -10.73 10.23 28.13
C LEU A 332 -11.27 9.75 26.78
N VAL A 333 -11.19 8.46 26.52
CA VAL A 333 -11.87 7.80 25.39
C VAL A 333 -13.05 6.99 25.91
N LEU A 334 -14.26 7.37 25.47
CA LEU A 334 -15.47 6.59 25.68
C LEU A 334 -15.46 5.42 24.70
N ASP A 335 -15.38 4.22 25.23
CA ASP A 335 -15.36 2.99 24.45
C ASP A 335 -16.77 2.47 24.15
N ASP A 336 -16.90 1.21 23.83
CA ASP A 336 -18.14 0.55 23.42
C ASP A 336 -19.32 0.74 24.40
N GLY A 337 -20.56 0.58 23.89
CA GLY A 337 -21.76 0.63 24.69
C GLY A 337 -22.44 2.00 24.86
N TRP A 338 -21.97 3.06 24.17
CA TRP A 338 -22.54 4.39 24.27
C TRP A 338 -23.74 4.64 23.32
N PHE A 339 -23.98 3.73 22.37
CA PHE A 339 -24.91 3.91 21.25
C PHE A 339 -26.03 2.87 21.21
N GLY A 340 -27.14 3.21 20.57
CA GLY A 340 -28.25 2.31 20.24
C GLY A 340 -28.72 1.48 21.43
N LYS A 341 -28.82 0.17 21.21
CA LYS A 341 -29.14 -0.87 22.21
C LYS A 341 -27.91 -1.68 22.63
N ARG A 342 -26.73 -1.08 22.51
CA ARG A 342 -25.44 -1.72 22.76
C ARG A 342 -25.17 -1.83 24.27
N ASP A 343 -25.81 -2.80 24.92
CA ASP A 343 -25.63 -3.11 26.36
C ASP A 343 -24.79 -4.37 26.59
N ASP A 344 -24.45 -5.07 25.52
CA ASP A 344 -23.55 -6.22 25.45
C ASP A 344 -22.93 -6.30 24.06
N ASP A 345 -22.06 -7.28 23.83
CA ASP A 345 -21.33 -7.46 22.56
C ASP A 345 -22.11 -8.23 21.47
N ASN A 346 -23.38 -8.57 21.69
CA ASN A 346 -24.19 -9.36 20.75
C ASN A 346 -25.10 -8.50 19.85
N SER A 347 -25.26 -7.21 20.11
CA SER A 347 -26.24 -6.37 19.42
C SER A 347 -25.76 -4.94 19.18
N GLY A 348 -26.49 -4.19 18.37
CA GLY A 348 -26.41 -2.73 18.25
C GLY A 348 -25.31 -2.16 17.36
N LEU A 349 -24.36 -2.97 16.85
CA LEU A 349 -23.36 -2.45 15.90
C LEU A 349 -24.04 -1.95 14.62
N GLY A 350 -23.71 -0.73 14.20
CA GLY A 350 -24.35 -0.03 13.09
C GLY A 350 -25.28 1.10 13.52
N ASP A 351 -25.80 1.08 14.74
CA ASP A 351 -26.74 2.06 15.28
C ASP A 351 -26.02 3.18 16.05
N TRP A 352 -25.24 4.00 15.34
CA TRP A 352 -24.35 5.02 15.90
C TRP A 352 -25.11 6.27 16.42
N TYR A 353 -26.25 6.10 17.07
CA TYR A 353 -26.96 7.17 17.77
C TYR A 353 -26.85 7.01 19.28
N VAL A 354 -26.64 8.10 19.97
CA VAL A 354 -26.33 8.13 21.40
C VAL A 354 -27.46 7.54 22.24
N ASN A 355 -27.12 6.65 23.18
CA ASN A 355 -28.04 6.18 24.22
C ASN A 355 -28.05 7.17 25.40
N GLU A 356 -28.79 8.28 25.25
CA GLU A 356 -28.89 9.32 26.28
C GLU A 356 -29.51 8.80 27.58
N LYS A 357 -30.38 7.76 27.52
CA LYS A 357 -30.97 7.15 28.69
C LYS A 357 -29.90 6.47 29.55
N LYS A 358 -28.95 5.77 28.93
CA LYS A 358 -27.82 5.10 29.60
C LYS A 358 -26.84 6.13 30.16
N LEU A 359 -26.50 7.14 29.37
CA LEU A 359 -25.62 8.22 29.81
C LEU A 359 -26.24 9.07 30.93
N GLY A 360 -27.58 9.22 30.96
CA GLY A 360 -28.28 10.11 31.85
C GLY A 360 -28.19 11.59 31.45
N GLU A 361 -27.57 11.86 30.33
CA GLU A 361 -27.37 13.20 29.76
C GLU A 361 -27.10 13.12 28.26
N THR A 362 -27.04 14.24 27.55
CA THR A 362 -26.62 14.28 26.15
C THR A 362 -25.12 14.05 26.05
N LEU A 363 -24.65 13.44 24.93
CA LEU A 363 -23.22 13.29 24.68
C LEU A 363 -22.49 14.65 24.67
N GLY A 364 -23.11 15.67 24.08
CA GLY A 364 -22.54 17.00 24.06
C GLY A 364 -22.38 17.62 25.47
N GLY A 365 -23.31 17.32 26.38
CA GLY A 365 -23.24 17.70 27.79
C GLY A 365 -22.05 17.08 28.50
N LEU A 366 -21.91 15.75 28.36
CA LEU A 366 -20.79 15.00 28.90
C LEU A 366 -19.44 15.51 28.36
N VAL A 367 -19.34 15.65 27.03
CA VAL A 367 -18.12 16.18 26.36
C VAL A 367 -17.73 17.52 26.92
N LYS A 368 -18.71 18.44 27.09
CA LYS A 368 -18.46 19.75 27.66
C LYS A 368 -17.92 19.66 29.10
N ARG A 369 -18.56 18.87 29.95
CA ARG A 369 -18.13 18.65 31.35
C ARG A 369 -16.70 18.14 31.43
N VAL A 370 -16.33 17.15 30.59
CA VAL A 370 -14.99 16.60 30.55
C VAL A 370 -13.99 17.63 30.06
N ASN A 371 -14.33 18.38 29.00
CA ASN A 371 -13.46 19.45 28.48
C ASN A 371 -13.28 20.60 29.48
N ASP A 372 -14.27 20.92 30.28
CA ASP A 372 -14.18 21.95 31.35
C ASP A 372 -13.15 21.55 32.44
N LEU A 373 -12.84 20.24 32.61
CA LEU A 373 -11.72 19.75 33.44
C LEU A 373 -10.35 19.96 32.78
N GLY A 374 -10.29 20.40 31.51
CA GLY A 374 -9.08 20.42 30.71
C GLY A 374 -8.64 19.03 30.21
N VAL A 375 -9.58 18.08 30.11
CA VAL A 375 -9.40 16.74 29.55
C VAL A 375 -10.04 16.69 28.18
N LYS A 376 -9.34 16.20 27.17
CA LYS A 376 -9.87 15.96 25.83
C LYS A 376 -10.83 14.77 25.86
N PHE A 377 -11.75 14.71 24.90
CA PHE A 377 -12.69 13.61 24.78
C PHE A 377 -12.53 12.90 23.44
N GLY A 378 -12.48 11.58 23.46
CA GLY A 378 -12.51 10.70 22.31
C GLY A 378 -13.67 9.73 22.40
N ILE A 379 -14.05 9.15 21.27
CA ILE A 379 -15.14 8.17 21.19
C ILE A 379 -14.70 7.00 20.30
N TRP A 380 -15.05 5.80 20.71
CA TRP A 380 -14.79 4.56 19.96
C TRP A 380 -15.93 4.29 18.97
N ILE A 381 -15.59 3.83 17.78
CA ILE A 381 -16.51 3.39 16.73
C ILE A 381 -15.91 2.17 16.04
N GLU A 382 -16.72 1.15 15.77
CA GLU A 382 -16.36 -0.08 15.05
C GLU A 382 -17.15 -0.19 13.73
N PRO A 383 -16.75 0.54 12.66
CA PRO A 383 -17.48 0.56 11.40
C PRO A 383 -17.31 -0.72 10.57
N GLU A 384 -16.43 -1.63 10.97
CA GLU A 384 -16.12 -2.90 10.29
C GLU A 384 -17.21 -3.95 10.45
N MET A 385 -18.06 -3.81 11.48
CA MET A 385 -19.05 -4.80 11.88
C MET A 385 -20.44 -4.19 11.91
N ILE A 386 -21.45 -5.04 11.67
CA ILE A 386 -22.85 -4.67 11.74
C ILE A 386 -23.64 -5.81 12.39
N SER A 387 -24.55 -5.49 13.31
CA SER A 387 -25.47 -6.44 13.91
C SER A 387 -26.72 -6.60 13.05
N GLU A 388 -27.22 -7.83 12.92
CA GLU A 388 -28.42 -8.13 12.13
C GLU A 388 -29.69 -7.44 12.68
N ASP A 389 -29.71 -7.11 13.97
CA ASP A 389 -30.80 -6.42 14.66
C ASP A 389 -30.73 -4.89 14.54
N SER A 390 -29.66 -4.33 13.93
CA SER A 390 -29.49 -2.89 13.75
C SER A 390 -30.39 -2.33 12.64
N ASP A 391 -30.70 -1.04 12.75
CA ASP A 391 -31.44 -0.32 11.71
C ASP A 391 -30.61 -0.18 10.43
N LEU A 392 -29.27 -0.16 10.54
CA LEU A 392 -28.37 -0.08 9.39
C LEU A 392 -28.32 -1.37 8.55
N TYR A 393 -28.58 -2.54 9.18
CA TYR A 393 -28.63 -3.82 8.47
C TYR A 393 -29.86 -3.98 7.57
N ARG A 394 -30.98 -3.33 7.93
CA ARG A 394 -32.27 -3.39 7.24
C ARG A 394 -32.37 -2.36 6.11
#